data_c4fa39fa68aa4c8ca8e62b02aff6feb3
#
_entry.id   c4fa39fa68aa4c8ca8e62b02aff6feb3
#
_cell.length_a   1.000
_cell.length_b   1.000
_cell.length_c   1.000
_cell.angle_alpha   90.00
_cell.angle_beta   90.00
_cell.angle_gamma   90.00
#
_symmetry.space_group_name_H-M   'P 1'
#
loop_
_entity.id
_entity.type
_entity.pdbx_description
1 polymer ?
#
loop_
_entity_poly.entity_id
_entity_poly.type
_entity_poly.pdbx_seq_one_letter_code
_entity_poly.pdbx_strand_id
1 'polypeptide(L)'
;QIHEKAIKNKVSCELEEMPYLDYIFTIDIFNEGVDIPEINQVLMLRPTESPIVFVQQLGRGLRKADDKEYVVIIDFIGNYMNNYMIPIALSGDRSYNKDSIRRYVSEGTRIIPGASTIHFDEISRTRIFQSIDSARTNDVKLLKESYEQLRYRLGRVPTVLDFKKYGAVDVGKYFNKFGSYYAFLVKYYGEEYETRLSAREANIIEFISKKVTNMKRPHELMLLRHLMRQDDRTRVYLEKIFNNSYEPNLAKKVEDSVVRNLTNEFPKEEERKKYEDCVLIQPLENGYQLDEKFQKLLIANPIFAQMVNELIEYGIENYKENYSDTYKDTNFQLYQKYTYEDVCRLLNWKKNMNAQNIG
;
A
#
# COMPACT_ATOMS: atom_id res chain seq x y z
N GLN A 1 20.76 21.93 -20.33
CA GLN A 1 21.20 23.18 -21.00
C GLN A 1 22.68 23.09 -21.47
N ILE A 2 23.61 22.55 -20.69
CA ILE A 2 25.02 22.42 -21.08
C ILE A 2 25.16 21.34 -22.14
N HIS A 3 24.52 20.18 -21.97
CA HIS A 3 24.53 19.08 -22.94
C HIS A 3 23.74 19.41 -24.21
N GLU A 4 22.57 20.09 -24.09
CA GLU A 4 21.83 20.57 -25.28
C GLU A 4 22.60 21.66 -26.05
N LYS A 5 23.31 22.54 -25.35
CA LYS A 5 24.22 23.51 -26.02
C LYS A 5 25.39 22.81 -26.72
N ALA A 6 25.95 21.76 -26.10
CA ALA A 6 27.02 20.97 -26.69
C ALA A 6 26.54 20.22 -27.96
N ILE A 7 25.35 19.65 -27.93
CA ILE A 7 24.72 18.98 -29.11
C ILE A 7 24.35 19.97 -30.20
N LYS A 8 23.78 21.14 -29.84
CA LYS A 8 23.42 22.17 -30.87
C LYS A 8 24.65 22.81 -31.48
N ASN A 9 25.74 22.97 -30.77
CA ASN A 9 26.98 23.48 -31.33
C ASN A 9 27.73 22.44 -32.19
N LYS A 10 27.44 21.14 -32.03
CA LYS A 10 27.99 20.08 -32.87
C LYS A 10 27.46 20.12 -34.33
N VAL A 11 26.35 20.80 -34.58
CA VAL A 11 25.71 20.92 -35.91
C VAL A 11 26.25 22.13 -36.71
N SER A 12 26.99 23.05 -36.09
CA SER A 12 27.40 24.31 -36.72
C SER A 12 28.88 24.64 -36.71
N CYS A 13 29.75 23.76 -36.24
CA CYS A 13 31.22 23.95 -36.27
C CYS A 13 31.92 22.74 -36.84
N GLU A 14 32.78 22.99 -37.82
CA GLU A 14 33.81 22.06 -38.27
C GLU A 14 34.63 21.56 -37.06
N LEU A 15 34.64 20.26 -36.89
CA LEU A 15 35.32 19.36 -35.98
C LEU A 15 36.59 19.94 -35.28
N GLU A 16 36.41 20.76 -34.30
CA GLU A 16 37.30 20.75 -33.12
C GLU A 16 36.70 19.80 -32.09
N GLU A 17 37.46 18.76 -31.70
CA GLU A 17 37.06 17.77 -30.71
C GLU A 17 36.65 18.48 -29.43
N MET A 18 35.35 18.62 -29.20
CA MET A 18 34.86 19.10 -27.92
C MET A 18 35.22 18.03 -26.86
N PRO A 19 35.89 18.42 -25.77
CA PRO A 19 36.22 17.46 -24.72
C PRO A 19 34.96 16.81 -24.19
N TYR A 20 34.99 15.46 -24.12
CA TYR A 20 33.95 14.71 -23.46
C TYR A 20 33.88 15.15 -22.00
N LEU A 21 32.62 15.26 -21.45
CA LEU A 21 32.43 15.54 -20.05
C LEU A 21 32.61 14.22 -19.27
N ASP A 22 33.64 14.11 -18.47
CA ASP A 22 33.91 12.94 -17.61
C ASP A 22 32.97 12.95 -16.38
N TYR A 23 32.67 14.14 -15.84
CA TYR A 23 31.89 14.31 -14.61
C TYR A 23 30.86 15.43 -14.72
N ILE A 24 29.67 15.18 -14.14
CA ILE A 24 28.61 16.19 -14.00
C ILE A 24 28.24 16.29 -12.54
N PHE A 25 28.46 17.44 -11.93
CA PHE A 25 28.00 17.72 -10.57
C PHE A 25 26.66 18.44 -10.60
N THR A 26 25.69 17.94 -9.84
CA THR A 26 24.34 18.51 -9.82
C THR A 26 23.79 18.63 -8.41
N ILE A 27 22.95 19.64 -8.19
CA ILE A 27 22.14 19.80 -6.99
C ILE A 27 20.69 19.93 -7.47
N ASP A 28 19.84 18.98 -7.08
CA ASP A 28 18.40 18.94 -7.34
C ASP A 28 17.95 18.94 -8.83
N ILE A 29 18.83 19.26 -9.79
CA ILE A 29 18.50 19.28 -11.23
C ILE A 29 18.13 17.89 -11.76
N PHE A 30 18.73 16.82 -11.18
CA PHE A 30 18.39 15.44 -11.52
C PHE A 30 17.03 14.98 -10.95
N ASN A 31 16.33 15.81 -10.17
CA ASN A 31 15.01 15.47 -9.69
C ASN A 31 13.93 15.66 -10.76
N GLU A 32 14.11 16.65 -11.67
CA GLU A 32 13.16 16.92 -12.76
C GLU A 32 13.88 17.45 -14.02
N GLY A 33 13.46 16.96 -15.19
CA GLY A 33 13.75 17.60 -16.50
C GLY A 33 15.08 17.26 -17.19
N VAL A 34 16.06 16.60 -16.56
CA VAL A 34 17.32 16.21 -17.22
C VAL A 34 17.30 14.74 -17.61
N ASP A 35 17.63 14.45 -18.85
CA ASP A 35 17.69 13.11 -19.40
C ASP A 35 19.05 12.88 -20.07
N ILE A 36 19.89 12.06 -19.45
CA ILE A 36 21.20 11.67 -19.97
C ILE A 36 21.31 10.15 -19.86
N PRO A 37 20.86 9.40 -20.90
CA PRO A 37 20.86 7.95 -20.88
C PRO A 37 22.27 7.33 -20.79
N GLU A 38 23.30 8.03 -21.24
CA GLU A 38 24.68 7.59 -21.34
C GLU A 38 25.39 7.49 -19.97
N ILE A 39 24.78 8.00 -18.88
CA ILE A 39 25.36 7.92 -17.54
C ILE A 39 25.55 6.45 -17.16
N ASN A 40 26.78 6.05 -16.88
CA ASN A 40 27.16 4.69 -16.47
C ASN A 40 27.53 4.60 -14.98
N GLN A 41 27.71 5.74 -14.30
CA GLN A 41 27.97 5.79 -12.86
C GLN A 41 27.25 6.96 -12.20
N VAL A 42 26.63 6.70 -11.03
CA VAL A 42 25.96 7.72 -10.23
C VAL A 42 26.49 7.67 -8.79
N LEU A 43 27.01 8.80 -8.31
CA LEU A 43 27.44 8.96 -6.92
C LEU A 43 26.40 9.83 -6.19
N MET A 44 25.69 9.25 -5.23
CA MET A 44 24.68 9.94 -4.42
C MET A 44 25.32 10.49 -3.15
N LEU A 45 25.88 11.70 -3.25
CA LEU A 45 26.62 12.35 -2.14
C LEU A 45 25.69 13.07 -1.16
N ARG A 46 24.48 13.45 -1.60
CA ARG A 46 23.51 14.17 -0.78
C ARG A 46 22.40 13.21 -0.33
N PRO A 47 22.11 13.14 0.99
CA PRO A 47 21.01 12.34 1.48
C PRO A 47 19.67 12.86 0.94
N THR A 48 18.78 11.93 0.57
CA THR A 48 17.39 12.21 0.28
C THR A 48 16.50 11.59 1.35
N GLU A 49 15.55 12.34 1.87
CA GLU A 49 14.63 11.87 2.91
C GLU A 49 13.35 11.24 2.36
N SER A 50 13.18 11.28 1.03
CA SER A 50 12.00 10.74 0.35
C SER A 50 12.34 9.50 -0.47
N PRO A 51 11.71 8.34 -0.20
CA PRO A 51 11.86 7.14 -1.03
C PRO A 51 11.51 7.38 -2.50
N ILE A 52 10.53 8.25 -2.76
CA ILE A 52 10.08 8.57 -4.12
C ILE A 52 11.17 9.35 -4.87
N VAL A 53 11.74 10.37 -4.24
CA VAL A 53 12.83 11.15 -4.83
C VAL A 53 14.06 10.26 -5.08
N PHE A 54 14.38 9.38 -4.13
CA PHE A 54 15.45 8.40 -4.28
C PHE A 54 15.26 7.52 -5.52
N VAL A 55 14.09 6.91 -5.69
CA VAL A 55 13.76 6.07 -6.86
C VAL A 55 13.77 6.89 -8.15
N GLN A 56 13.32 8.15 -8.14
CA GLN A 56 13.37 9.03 -9.32
C GLN A 56 14.81 9.33 -9.74
N GLN A 57 15.70 9.61 -8.78
CA GLN A 57 17.13 9.81 -9.06
C GLN A 57 17.78 8.56 -9.62
N LEU A 58 17.51 7.38 -9.04
CA LEU A 58 17.97 6.10 -9.57
C LEU A 58 17.46 5.86 -10.99
N GLY A 59 16.16 6.07 -11.24
CA GLY A 59 15.51 5.79 -12.51
C GLY A 59 16.15 6.56 -13.68
N ARG A 60 16.72 7.73 -13.44
CA ARG A 60 17.43 8.50 -14.47
C ARG A 60 18.74 7.86 -14.87
N GLY A 61 19.51 7.36 -13.90
CA GLY A 61 20.71 6.59 -14.19
C GLY A 61 20.44 5.23 -14.83
N LEU A 62 19.26 4.64 -14.59
CA LEU A 62 18.88 3.32 -15.10
C LEU A 62 18.34 3.32 -16.55
N ARG A 63 18.32 4.47 -17.23
CA ARG A 63 17.86 4.52 -18.62
C ARG A 63 18.81 3.77 -19.55
N LYS A 64 18.24 3.14 -20.56
CA LYS A 64 18.99 2.38 -21.56
C LYS A 64 19.62 3.33 -22.59
N ALA A 65 20.85 3.04 -22.97
CA ALA A 65 21.55 3.60 -24.13
C ALA A 65 22.22 2.45 -24.88
N ASP A 66 22.48 2.63 -26.19
CA ASP A 66 22.94 1.55 -27.08
C ASP A 66 24.26 0.91 -26.63
N ASP A 67 25.19 1.70 -26.10
CA ASP A 67 26.51 1.24 -25.64
C ASP A 67 26.59 1.04 -24.11
N LYS A 68 25.45 0.96 -23.40
CA LYS A 68 25.40 0.87 -21.97
C LYS A 68 24.88 -0.48 -21.50
N GLU A 69 25.78 -1.34 -21.03
CA GLU A 69 25.43 -2.66 -20.49
C GLU A 69 24.89 -2.60 -19.06
N TYR A 70 25.44 -1.72 -18.23
CA TYR A 70 25.05 -1.56 -16.82
C TYR A 70 25.30 -0.13 -16.31
N VAL A 71 24.77 0.17 -15.14
CA VAL A 71 25.08 1.38 -14.38
C VAL A 71 25.49 1.01 -12.97
N VAL A 72 26.54 1.66 -12.48
CA VAL A 72 26.97 1.54 -11.08
C VAL A 72 26.42 2.71 -10.29
N ILE A 73 25.70 2.41 -9.21
CA ILE A 73 25.17 3.43 -8.30
C ILE A 73 25.83 3.25 -6.94
N ILE A 74 26.47 4.29 -6.44
CA ILE A 74 27.10 4.32 -5.13
C ILE A 74 26.37 5.35 -4.28
N ASP A 75 25.78 4.89 -3.17
CA ASP A 75 25.07 5.72 -2.22
C ASP A 75 25.79 5.72 -0.87
N PHE A 76 26.04 6.91 -0.33
CA PHE A 76 26.71 7.12 0.96
C PHE A 76 25.67 7.15 2.09
N ILE A 77 25.11 5.99 2.42
CA ILE A 77 24.07 5.80 3.44
C ILE A 77 24.42 6.43 4.79
N GLY A 78 25.71 6.56 5.11
CA GLY A 78 26.18 7.20 6.34
C GLY A 78 25.73 8.66 6.54
N ASN A 79 25.31 9.32 5.49
CA ASN A 79 24.87 10.71 5.51
C ASN A 79 23.36 10.86 5.78
N TYR A 80 22.59 9.76 5.84
CA TYR A 80 21.16 9.80 6.04
C TYR A 80 20.79 9.77 7.52
N MET A 81 19.86 10.65 7.92
CA MET A 81 19.24 10.59 9.25
C MET A 81 18.30 9.38 9.39
N ASN A 82 17.62 9.03 8.28
CA ASN A 82 16.61 7.96 8.22
C ASN A 82 17.06 6.84 7.28
N ASN A 83 18.14 6.14 7.60
CA ASN A 83 18.73 5.11 6.75
C ASN A 83 17.78 3.98 6.37
N TYR A 84 16.72 3.73 7.15
CA TYR A 84 15.68 2.75 6.83
C TYR A 84 14.85 3.11 5.59
N MET A 85 14.88 4.35 5.11
CA MET A 85 14.17 4.79 3.91
C MET A 85 14.76 4.18 2.63
N ILE A 86 16.04 3.90 2.61
CA ILE A 86 16.71 3.31 1.43
C ILE A 86 16.18 1.91 1.12
N PRO A 87 16.16 0.96 2.07
CA PRO A 87 15.55 -0.35 1.84
C PRO A 87 14.08 -0.28 1.44
N ILE A 88 13.31 0.67 2.00
CA ILE A 88 11.91 0.89 1.60
C ILE A 88 11.82 1.32 0.14
N ALA A 89 12.63 2.29 -0.26
CA ALA A 89 12.67 2.78 -1.63
C ALA A 89 13.03 1.67 -2.63
N LEU A 90 14.02 0.85 -2.29
CA LEU A 90 14.53 -0.21 -3.15
C LEU A 90 13.61 -1.44 -3.20
N SER A 91 12.96 -1.79 -2.08
CA SER A 91 12.04 -2.93 -2.03
C SER A 91 10.65 -2.63 -2.58
N GLY A 92 10.29 -1.34 -2.66
CA GLY A 92 8.93 -0.92 -2.96
C GLY A 92 7.92 -1.22 -1.84
N ASP A 93 8.39 -1.67 -0.66
CA ASP A 93 7.54 -1.96 0.49
C ASP A 93 7.00 -0.66 1.11
N ARG A 94 5.71 -0.43 0.95
CA ARG A 94 4.98 0.74 1.48
C ARG A 94 4.38 0.49 2.85
N SER A 95 4.49 -0.73 3.35
CA SER A 95 3.96 -1.11 4.67
C SER A 95 4.75 -0.48 5.80
N TYR A 96 6.00 -0.09 5.56
CA TYR A 96 6.94 0.36 6.58
C TYR A 96 7.06 -0.65 7.74
N ASN A 97 6.89 -1.92 7.43
CA ASN A 97 7.03 -3.00 8.41
C ASN A 97 8.52 -3.24 8.68
N LYS A 98 8.91 -3.05 9.95
CA LYS A 98 10.30 -3.21 10.38
C LYS A 98 10.91 -4.56 10.04
N ASP A 99 10.11 -5.62 10.15
CA ASP A 99 10.60 -6.99 9.89
C ASP A 99 10.77 -7.25 8.38
N SER A 100 9.88 -6.71 7.55
CA SER A 100 10.01 -6.78 6.08
C SER A 100 11.26 -6.03 5.62
N ILE A 101 11.50 -4.84 6.17
CA ILE A 101 12.69 -4.04 5.87
C ILE A 101 13.96 -4.77 6.31
N ARG A 102 13.99 -5.34 7.53
CA ARG A 102 15.13 -6.12 8.02
C ARG A 102 15.41 -7.33 7.13
N ARG A 103 14.36 -8.06 6.75
CA ARG A 103 14.49 -9.21 5.85
C ARG A 103 15.10 -8.79 4.53
N TYR A 104 14.61 -7.70 3.93
CA TYR A 104 15.14 -7.18 2.67
C TYR A 104 16.63 -6.86 2.77
N VAL A 105 17.06 -6.17 3.82
CA VAL A 105 18.47 -5.83 4.06
C VAL A 105 19.33 -7.08 4.30
N SER A 106 18.78 -8.11 4.96
CA SER A 106 19.50 -9.36 5.27
C SER A 106 19.62 -10.28 4.08
N GLU A 107 18.57 -10.41 3.26
CA GLU A 107 18.50 -11.31 2.12
C GLU A 107 19.12 -10.67 0.85
N GLY A 108 19.20 -9.33 0.82
CA GLY A 108 19.91 -8.58 -0.24
C GLY A 108 19.41 -8.89 -1.64
N THR A 109 20.33 -9.27 -2.52
CA THR A 109 20.13 -9.45 -3.96
C THR A 109 19.14 -10.53 -4.37
N ARG A 110 18.73 -11.41 -3.47
CA ARG A 110 17.82 -12.53 -3.80
C ARG A 110 16.39 -12.10 -4.12
N ILE A 111 16.02 -10.84 -3.81
CA ILE A 111 14.65 -10.35 -3.94
C ILE A 111 14.45 -9.50 -5.20
N ILE A 112 15.53 -9.07 -5.86
CA ILE A 112 15.43 -8.19 -7.03
C ILE A 112 15.32 -9.03 -8.30
N PRO A 113 14.25 -8.84 -9.10
CA PRO A 113 14.11 -9.51 -10.38
C PRO A 113 15.20 -9.04 -11.38
N GLY A 114 15.77 -9.97 -12.13
CA GLY A 114 16.70 -9.69 -13.21
C GLY A 114 18.18 -9.74 -12.83
N ALA A 115 19.04 -9.06 -13.58
CA ALA A 115 20.49 -9.06 -13.42
C ALA A 115 21.00 -7.99 -12.43
N SER A 116 20.10 -7.24 -11.79
CA SER A 116 20.47 -6.19 -10.85
C SER A 116 20.88 -6.76 -9.50
N THR A 117 21.90 -6.16 -8.88
CA THR A 117 22.38 -6.55 -7.54
C THR A 117 22.42 -5.32 -6.63
N ILE A 118 22.08 -5.52 -5.36
CA ILE A 118 22.25 -4.51 -4.31
C ILE A 118 23.16 -5.07 -3.23
N HIS A 119 24.18 -4.33 -2.87
CA HIS A 119 25.11 -4.68 -1.81
C HIS A 119 25.09 -3.60 -0.73
N PHE A 120 24.85 -4.01 0.52
CA PHE A 120 25.03 -3.16 1.69
C PHE A 120 26.33 -3.59 2.40
N ASP A 121 27.27 -2.66 2.55
CA ASP A 121 28.43 -2.92 3.38
C ASP A 121 28.04 -3.09 4.86
N GLU A 122 28.93 -3.62 5.68
CA GLU A 122 28.63 -3.96 7.07
C GLU A 122 28.26 -2.73 7.93
N ILE A 123 28.91 -1.59 7.69
CA ILE A 123 28.64 -0.34 8.41
C ILE A 123 27.26 0.18 8.02
N SER A 124 26.96 0.22 6.74
CA SER A 124 25.67 0.64 6.22
C SER A 124 24.55 -0.25 6.74
N ARG A 125 24.73 -1.57 6.74
CA ARG A 125 23.77 -2.53 7.29
C ARG A 125 23.50 -2.29 8.77
N THR A 126 24.55 -2.09 9.57
CA THR A 126 24.42 -1.78 11.00
C THR A 126 23.66 -0.48 11.22
N ARG A 127 23.96 0.58 10.48
CA ARG A 127 23.26 1.87 10.58
C ARG A 127 21.81 1.76 10.15
N ILE A 128 21.51 0.99 9.09
CA ILE A 128 20.12 0.73 8.68
C ILE A 128 19.36 0.04 9.80
N PHE A 129 19.92 -1.01 10.42
CA PHE A 129 19.24 -1.71 11.52
C PHE A 129 19.01 -0.80 12.73
N GLN A 130 19.99 -0.01 13.14
CA GLN A 130 19.82 0.98 14.21
C GLN A 130 18.72 2.00 13.87
N SER A 131 18.68 2.46 12.61
CA SER A 131 17.66 3.37 12.12
C SER A 131 16.27 2.72 12.13
N ILE A 132 16.14 1.44 11.73
CA ILE A 132 14.88 0.68 11.80
C ILE A 132 14.40 0.57 13.26
N ASP A 133 15.30 0.31 14.20
CA ASP A 133 14.95 0.16 15.61
C ASP A 133 14.43 1.45 16.22
N SER A 134 15.08 2.56 15.91
CA SER A 134 14.70 3.90 16.38
C SER A 134 13.52 4.51 15.61
N ALA A 135 13.22 4.04 14.39
CA ALA A 135 12.19 4.62 13.55
C ALA A 135 10.79 4.49 14.17
N ARG A 136 10.09 5.60 14.24
CA ARG A 136 8.66 5.67 14.60
C ARG A 136 7.81 5.58 13.33
N THR A 137 7.71 4.38 12.75
CA THR A 137 7.03 4.13 11.46
C THR A 137 5.51 4.37 11.48
N ASN A 138 4.93 4.60 12.65
CA ASN A 138 3.53 4.99 12.84
C ASN A 138 3.39 6.44 13.32
N ASP A 139 4.40 7.30 13.10
CA ASP A 139 4.35 8.68 13.53
C ASP A 139 3.31 9.46 12.71
N VAL A 140 2.50 10.24 13.40
CA VAL A 140 1.53 11.15 12.78
C VAL A 140 2.21 12.13 11.82
N LYS A 141 3.43 12.54 12.13
CA LYS A 141 4.23 13.43 11.28
C LYS A 141 4.49 12.80 9.92
N LEU A 142 4.95 11.54 9.87
CA LEU A 142 5.18 10.80 8.62
C LEU A 142 3.90 10.72 7.77
N LEU A 143 2.76 10.42 8.40
CA LEU A 143 1.48 10.30 7.69
C LEU A 143 1.04 11.66 7.13
N LYS A 144 1.20 12.75 7.89
CA LYS A 144 0.90 14.11 7.42
C LYS A 144 1.79 14.50 6.25
N GLU A 145 3.10 14.32 6.37
CA GLU A 145 4.06 14.65 5.31
C GLU A 145 3.76 13.88 4.02
N SER A 146 3.48 12.57 4.14
CA SER A 146 3.10 11.75 2.99
C SER A 146 1.82 12.22 2.31
N TYR A 147 0.80 12.61 3.10
CA TYR A 147 -0.44 13.16 2.58
C TYR A 147 -0.21 14.51 1.88
N GLU A 148 0.52 15.44 2.50
CA GLU A 148 0.78 16.78 1.94
C GLU A 148 1.57 16.68 0.62
N GLN A 149 2.60 15.85 0.57
CA GLN A 149 3.36 15.61 -0.65
C GLN A 149 2.46 15.08 -1.78
N LEU A 150 1.59 14.10 -1.44
CA LEU A 150 0.68 13.52 -2.41
C LEU A 150 -0.39 14.53 -2.86
N ARG A 151 -0.96 15.30 -1.93
CA ARG A 151 -1.92 16.36 -2.21
C ARG A 151 -1.31 17.46 -3.11
N TYR A 152 -0.10 17.88 -2.79
CA TYR A 152 0.62 18.89 -3.60
C TYR A 152 0.86 18.38 -5.03
N ARG A 153 1.33 17.13 -5.16
CA ARG A 153 1.56 16.51 -6.47
C ARG A 153 0.31 16.38 -7.32
N LEU A 154 -0.85 16.12 -6.70
CA LEU A 154 -2.11 15.91 -7.39
C LEU A 154 -2.91 17.21 -7.61
N GLY A 155 -2.61 18.28 -6.88
CA GLY A 155 -3.41 19.51 -6.88
C GLY A 155 -4.83 19.33 -6.33
N ARG A 156 -5.12 18.19 -5.69
CA ARG A 156 -6.42 17.85 -5.11
C ARG A 156 -6.24 16.94 -3.89
N VAL A 157 -7.32 16.73 -3.15
CA VAL A 157 -7.34 15.73 -2.06
C VAL A 157 -7.12 14.34 -2.65
N PRO A 158 -6.11 13.60 -2.15
CA PRO A 158 -5.89 12.22 -2.56
C PRO A 158 -7.06 11.32 -2.21
N THR A 159 -7.40 10.39 -3.09
CA THR A 159 -8.28 9.25 -2.80
C THR A 159 -7.48 8.12 -2.14
N VAL A 160 -8.16 7.13 -1.56
CA VAL A 160 -7.50 5.95 -1.00
C VAL A 160 -6.63 5.22 -2.03
N LEU A 161 -7.07 5.17 -3.29
CA LEU A 161 -6.35 4.53 -4.39
C LEU A 161 -5.11 5.33 -4.83
N ASP A 162 -5.12 6.65 -4.68
CA ASP A 162 -3.98 7.48 -5.06
C ASP A 162 -2.72 7.16 -4.26
N PHE A 163 -2.84 6.83 -2.97
CA PHE A 163 -1.70 6.44 -2.14
C PHE A 163 -0.93 5.26 -2.76
N LYS A 164 -1.66 4.29 -3.27
CA LYS A 164 -1.08 3.13 -3.93
C LYS A 164 -0.50 3.50 -5.29
N LYS A 165 -1.30 4.15 -6.12
CA LYS A 165 -0.94 4.53 -7.50
C LYS A 165 0.33 5.38 -7.57
N TYR A 166 0.51 6.30 -6.63
CA TYR A 166 1.64 7.23 -6.64
C TYR A 166 2.75 6.89 -5.65
N GLY A 167 2.71 5.72 -5.03
CA GLY A 167 3.80 5.22 -4.19
C GLY A 167 3.93 5.90 -2.84
N ALA A 168 2.86 6.52 -2.32
CA ALA A 168 2.83 7.10 -0.99
C ALA A 168 2.79 6.03 0.12
N VAL A 169 2.89 6.45 1.38
CA VAL A 169 2.73 5.56 2.54
C VAL A 169 1.40 4.83 2.45
N ASP A 170 1.41 3.52 2.73
CA ASP A 170 0.21 2.70 2.66
C ASP A 170 -0.93 3.27 3.52
N VAL A 171 -2.11 3.42 2.90
CA VAL A 171 -3.28 4.02 3.55
C VAL A 171 -3.80 3.19 4.72
N GLY A 172 -3.50 1.91 4.79
CA GLY A 172 -3.80 1.04 5.92
C GLY A 172 -3.19 1.54 7.24
N LYS A 173 -2.08 2.30 7.19
CA LYS A 173 -1.54 2.94 8.39
C LYS A 173 -2.43 4.05 8.94
N TYR A 174 -3.12 4.78 8.07
CA TYR A 174 -4.14 5.75 8.49
C TYR A 174 -5.33 5.04 9.13
N PHE A 175 -5.76 3.89 8.58
CA PHE A 175 -6.82 3.08 9.18
C PHE A 175 -6.45 2.61 10.58
N ASN A 176 -5.24 2.11 10.75
CA ASN A 176 -4.75 1.65 12.05
C ASN A 176 -4.63 2.78 13.08
N LYS A 177 -4.17 3.97 12.65
CA LYS A 177 -3.90 5.10 13.55
C LYS A 177 -5.15 5.92 13.89
N PHE A 178 -6.03 6.14 12.92
CA PHE A 178 -7.16 7.07 13.03
C PHE A 178 -8.53 6.39 12.91
N GLY A 179 -8.58 5.11 12.59
CA GLY A 179 -9.82 4.38 12.31
C GLY A 179 -10.15 4.32 10.83
N SER A 180 -10.01 5.44 10.13
CA SER A 180 -10.19 5.55 8.68
C SER A 180 -9.35 6.70 8.12
N TYR A 181 -9.18 6.74 6.80
CA TYR A 181 -8.59 7.88 6.13
C TYR A 181 -9.50 9.12 6.25
N TYR A 182 -10.82 8.94 6.21
CA TYR A 182 -11.78 10.03 6.45
C TYR A 182 -11.59 10.67 7.83
N ALA A 183 -11.46 9.87 8.89
CA ALA A 183 -11.21 10.38 10.24
C ALA A 183 -9.89 11.17 10.36
N PHE A 184 -8.86 10.79 9.61
CA PHE A 184 -7.63 11.58 9.50
C PHE A 184 -7.90 12.94 8.84
N LEU A 185 -8.65 12.99 7.74
CA LEU A 185 -9.01 14.23 7.05
C LEU A 185 -9.80 15.17 7.97
N VAL A 186 -10.85 14.67 8.62
CA VAL A 186 -11.64 15.45 9.58
C VAL A 186 -10.76 16.00 10.71
N LYS A 187 -9.91 15.17 11.30
CA LYS A 187 -9.07 15.56 12.43
C LYS A 187 -8.06 16.67 12.11
N TYR A 188 -7.48 16.67 10.92
CA TYR A 188 -6.35 17.56 10.60
C TYR A 188 -6.67 18.65 9.56
N TYR A 189 -7.74 18.45 8.78
CA TYR A 189 -8.15 19.35 7.72
C TYR A 189 -9.61 19.81 7.88
N GLY A 190 -10.25 19.42 9.00
CA GLY A 190 -11.43 19.96 9.68
C GLY A 190 -12.64 20.24 8.82
N GLU A 191 -13.12 21.45 8.93
CA GLU A 191 -14.45 21.90 8.52
C GLU A 191 -14.87 21.55 7.08
N GLU A 192 -13.92 21.42 6.16
CA GLU A 192 -14.20 21.05 4.77
C GLU A 192 -14.72 19.60 4.63
N TYR A 193 -14.44 18.73 5.62
CA TYR A 193 -14.73 17.29 5.57
C TYR A 193 -15.81 16.85 6.56
N GLU A 194 -15.98 17.52 7.70
CA GLU A 194 -16.89 17.10 8.76
C GLU A 194 -18.35 16.95 8.31
N THR A 195 -18.78 17.77 7.34
CA THR A 195 -20.16 17.78 6.85
C THR A 195 -20.44 16.80 5.72
N ARG A 196 -19.45 16.10 5.21
CA ARG A 196 -19.61 15.19 4.06
C ARG A 196 -20.27 13.86 4.40
N LEU A 197 -20.05 13.38 5.62
CA LEU A 197 -20.60 12.14 6.11
C LEU A 197 -21.35 12.38 7.43
N SER A 198 -22.48 11.75 7.61
CA SER A 198 -23.14 11.62 8.92
C SER A 198 -22.27 10.77 9.87
N ALA A 199 -22.53 10.87 11.17
CA ALA A 199 -21.83 10.05 12.18
C ALA A 199 -21.95 8.55 11.89
N ARG A 200 -23.09 8.09 11.40
CA ARG A 200 -23.32 6.71 11.02
C ARG A 200 -22.50 6.29 9.81
N GLU A 201 -22.48 7.10 8.75
CA GLU A 201 -21.66 6.83 7.55
C GLU A 201 -20.17 6.81 7.89
N ALA A 202 -19.70 7.76 8.71
CA ALA A 202 -18.33 7.79 9.19
C ALA A 202 -17.95 6.53 9.99
N ASN A 203 -18.87 6.02 10.83
CA ASN A 203 -18.68 4.78 11.58
C ASN A 203 -18.62 3.55 10.65
N ILE A 204 -19.47 3.50 9.61
CA ILE A 204 -19.41 2.45 8.59
C ILE A 204 -18.09 2.51 7.80
N ILE A 205 -17.60 3.69 7.42
CA ILE A 205 -16.31 3.85 6.77
C ILE A 205 -15.17 3.36 7.69
N GLU A 206 -15.22 3.64 8.99
CA GLU A 206 -14.25 3.11 9.94
C GLU A 206 -14.33 1.58 10.03
N PHE A 207 -15.54 1.02 10.13
CA PHE A 207 -15.74 -0.42 10.16
C PHE A 207 -15.19 -1.11 8.92
N ILE A 208 -15.54 -0.62 7.72
CA ILE A 208 -15.04 -1.16 6.45
C ILE A 208 -13.51 -1.06 6.41
N SER A 209 -12.93 0.09 6.77
CA SER A 209 -11.47 0.29 6.76
C SER A 209 -10.74 -0.70 7.67
N LYS A 210 -11.23 -0.89 8.90
CA LYS A 210 -10.55 -1.72 9.91
C LYS A 210 -10.88 -3.20 9.84
N LYS A 211 -12.13 -3.53 9.53
CA LYS A 211 -12.65 -4.89 9.71
C LYS A 211 -12.92 -5.63 8.40
N VAL A 212 -12.92 -4.89 7.27
CA VAL A 212 -13.18 -5.49 5.95
C VAL A 212 -11.99 -5.32 5.02
N THR A 213 -11.51 -4.10 4.81
CA THR A 213 -10.45 -3.79 3.83
C THR A 213 -9.08 -4.37 4.21
N ASN A 214 -8.75 -4.40 5.50
CA ASN A 214 -7.49 -4.98 6.00
C ASN A 214 -7.50 -6.52 6.09
N MET A 215 -8.55 -7.17 5.56
CA MET A 215 -8.63 -8.63 5.53
C MET A 215 -7.59 -9.23 4.59
N LYS A 216 -7.06 -10.38 5.00
CA LYS A 216 -6.06 -11.13 4.23
C LYS A 216 -6.71 -12.14 3.30
N ARG A 217 -7.94 -11.85 2.89
CA ARG A 217 -8.73 -12.54 1.87
C ARG A 217 -9.66 -11.54 1.16
N PRO A 218 -10.08 -11.78 -0.10
CA PRO A 218 -10.84 -10.81 -0.87
C PRO A 218 -12.36 -10.98 -0.78
N HIS A 219 -12.86 -12.05 -0.13
CA HIS A 219 -14.23 -12.55 -0.32
C HIS A 219 -15.30 -11.57 0.18
N GLU A 220 -15.07 -10.90 1.33
CA GLU A 220 -15.95 -9.86 1.83
C GLU A 220 -16.09 -8.71 0.82
N LEU A 221 -14.96 -8.27 0.28
CA LEU A 221 -14.91 -7.15 -0.66
C LEU A 221 -15.51 -7.52 -2.01
N MET A 222 -15.27 -8.74 -2.47
CA MET A 222 -15.84 -9.26 -3.71
C MET A 222 -17.36 -9.40 -3.60
N LEU A 223 -17.87 -9.89 -2.46
CA LEU A 223 -19.30 -9.98 -2.20
C LEU A 223 -19.95 -8.59 -2.16
N LEU A 224 -19.40 -7.65 -1.39
CA LEU A 224 -19.91 -6.28 -1.34
C LEU A 224 -19.92 -5.63 -2.72
N ARG A 225 -18.83 -5.74 -3.48
CA ARG A 225 -18.74 -5.20 -4.84
C ARG A 225 -19.81 -5.77 -5.77
N HIS A 226 -20.07 -7.09 -5.67
CA HIS A 226 -21.10 -7.74 -6.46
C HIS A 226 -22.49 -7.22 -6.10
N LEU A 227 -22.83 -7.18 -4.81
CA LEU A 227 -24.14 -6.69 -4.34
C LEU A 227 -24.37 -5.21 -4.65
N MET A 228 -23.33 -4.37 -4.58
CA MET A 228 -23.42 -2.94 -4.94
C MET A 228 -23.68 -2.71 -6.42
N ARG A 229 -23.31 -3.66 -7.29
CA ARG A 229 -23.61 -3.62 -8.73
C ARG A 229 -25.01 -4.12 -9.07
N GLN A 230 -25.81 -4.49 -8.09
CA GLN A 230 -27.17 -5.01 -8.25
C GLN A 230 -27.27 -6.23 -9.19
N ASP A 231 -26.30 -7.15 -9.11
CA ASP A 231 -26.35 -8.39 -9.87
C ASP A 231 -27.18 -9.44 -9.10
N ASP A 232 -28.29 -9.88 -9.66
CA ASP A 232 -29.25 -10.82 -9.05
C ASP A 232 -28.73 -12.25 -8.93
N ARG A 233 -27.54 -12.55 -9.45
CA ARG A 233 -26.95 -13.91 -9.47
C ARG A 233 -26.00 -14.19 -8.30
N THR A 234 -26.34 -13.65 -7.11
CA THR A 234 -25.47 -13.74 -5.94
C THR A 234 -25.11 -15.17 -5.54
N ARG A 235 -26.05 -16.12 -5.59
CA ARG A 235 -25.76 -17.52 -5.24
C ARG A 235 -24.76 -18.16 -6.19
N VAL A 236 -24.96 -18.02 -7.49
CA VAL A 236 -24.05 -18.57 -8.52
C VAL A 236 -22.67 -17.93 -8.40
N TYR A 237 -22.62 -16.64 -8.10
CA TYR A 237 -21.38 -15.91 -7.88
C TYR A 237 -20.62 -16.42 -6.66
N LEU A 238 -21.29 -16.64 -5.53
CA LEU A 238 -20.67 -17.17 -4.31
C LEU A 238 -20.16 -18.58 -4.50
N GLU A 239 -20.98 -19.48 -5.08
CA GLU A 239 -20.54 -20.85 -5.40
C GLU A 239 -19.29 -20.85 -6.27
N LYS A 240 -19.23 -19.99 -7.29
CA LYS A 240 -18.06 -19.85 -8.15
C LYS A 240 -16.82 -19.37 -7.39
N ILE A 241 -16.96 -18.33 -6.55
CA ILE A 241 -15.84 -17.78 -5.79
C ILE A 241 -15.32 -18.80 -4.78
N PHE A 242 -16.19 -19.35 -3.95
CA PHE A 242 -15.75 -20.20 -2.84
C PHE A 242 -15.28 -21.58 -3.34
N ASN A 243 -16.00 -22.19 -4.27
CA ASN A 243 -15.62 -23.50 -4.81
C ASN A 243 -14.36 -23.46 -5.69
N ASN A 244 -14.10 -22.34 -6.37
CA ASN A 244 -12.84 -22.19 -7.12
C ASN A 244 -11.65 -21.85 -6.24
N SER A 245 -11.88 -21.28 -5.07
CA SER A 245 -10.81 -20.79 -4.17
C SER A 245 -10.43 -21.83 -3.11
N TYR A 246 -11.34 -22.72 -2.71
CA TYR A 246 -11.16 -23.62 -1.57
C TYR A 246 -11.70 -25.02 -1.83
N GLU A 247 -11.17 -25.98 -1.06
CA GLU A 247 -11.77 -27.30 -0.92
C GLU A 247 -13.21 -27.19 -0.34
N PRO A 248 -14.17 -28.07 -0.71
CA PRO A 248 -15.58 -27.93 -0.34
C PRO A 248 -15.85 -27.77 1.16
N ASN A 249 -15.11 -28.49 2.00
CA ASN A 249 -15.26 -28.40 3.47
C ASN A 249 -14.77 -27.06 4.03
N LEU A 250 -13.77 -26.43 3.38
CA LEU A 250 -13.27 -25.13 3.78
C LEU A 250 -14.12 -24.01 3.20
N ALA A 251 -14.63 -24.18 1.98
CA ALA A 251 -15.48 -23.20 1.31
C ALA A 251 -16.69 -22.78 2.17
N LYS A 252 -17.39 -23.76 2.76
CA LYS A 252 -18.53 -23.47 3.65
C LYS A 252 -18.13 -22.69 4.90
N LYS A 253 -17.01 -23.04 5.53
CA LYS A 253 -16.50 -22.32 6.71
C LYS A 253 -16.08 -20.90 6.38
N VAL A 254 -15.49 -20.69 5.20
CA VAL A 254 -15.10 -19.37 4.72
C VAL A 254 -16.33 -18.52 4.44
N GLU A 255 -17.35 -19.06 3.78
CA GLU A 255 -18.61 -18.38 3.54
C GLU A 255 -19.25 -17.91 4.86
N ASP A 256 -19.41 -18.83 5.82
CA ASP A 256 -19.96 -18.50 7.16
C ASP A 256 -19.14 -17.40 7.86
N SER A 257 -17.83 -17.44 7.74
CA SER A 257 -16.95 -16.41 8.31
C SER A 257 -17.08 -15.05 7.61
N VAL A 258 -17.23 -15.03 6.30
CA VAL A 258 -17.48 -13.80 5.51
C VAL A 258 -18.78 -13.15 5.92
N VAL A 259 -19.85 -13.94 6.02
CA VAL A 259 -21.17 -13.45 6.45
C VAL A 259 -21.08 -12.86 7.86
N ARG A 260 -20.52 -13.57 8.82
CA ARG A 260 -20.34 -13.09 10.20
C ARG A 260 -19.55 -11.80 10.30
N ASN A 261 -18.57 -11.59 9.40
CA ASN A 261 -17.82 -10.35 9.36
C ASN A 261 -18.67 -9.18 8.83
N LEU A 262 -19.43 -9.41 7.75
CA LEU A 262 -20.25 -8.39 7.12
C LEU A 262 -21.56 -8.09 7.88
N THR A 263 -21.98 -8.97 8.78
CA THR A 263 -23.11 -8.76 9.71
C THR A 263 -22.66 -8.24 11.08
N ASN A 264 -21.39 -7.88 11.24
CA ASN A 264 -20.79 -7.44 12.51
C ASN A 264 -20.94 -8.45 13.67
N GLU A 265 -21.02 -9.74 13.37
CA GLU A 265 -21.10 -10.80 14.39
C GLU A 265 -19.71 -11.29 14.86
N PHE A 266 -18.68 -11.05 14.07
CA PHE A 266 -17.34 -11.57 14.31
C PHE A 266 -16.54 -10.84 15.41
N PRO A 267 -16.64 -9.50 15.56
CA PRO A 267 -15.90 -8.77 16.59
C PRO A 267 -16.30 -9.16 18.01
N LYS A 268 -15.46 -8.82 18.99
CA LYS A 268 -15.77 -8.93 20.41
C LYS A 268 -17.02 -8.11 20.75
N GLU A 269 -17.71 -8.47 21.82
CA GLU A 269 -18.96 -7.80 22.22
C GLU A 269 -18.79 -6.28 22.39
N GLU A 270 -17.69 -5.81 22.96
CA GLU A 270 -17.39 -4.38 23.07
C GLU A 270 -17.24 -3.69 21.71
N GLU A 271 -16.58 -4.34 20.74
CA GLU A 271 -16.44 -3.83 19.40
C GLU A 271 -17.76 -3.89 18.63
N ARG A 272 -18.60 -4.91 18.87
CA ARG A 272 -19.94 -5.01 18.26
C ARG A 272 -20.82 -3.85 18.68
N LYS A 273 -20.77 -3.41 19.94
CA LYS A 273 -21.48 -2.23 20.41
C LYS A 273 -21.04 -0.95 19.68
N LYS A 274 -19.73 -0.80 19.45
CA LYS A 274 -19.18 0.34 18.70
C LYS A 274 -19.72 0.39 17.28
N TYR A 275 -19.87 -0.76 16.62
CA TYR A 275 -20.27 -0.88 15.23
C TYR A 275 -21.65 -1.49 15.05
N GLU A 276 -22.59 -1.31 16.03
CA GLU A 276 -23.91 -1.93 15.99
C GLU A 276 -24.72 -1.60 14.73
N ASP A 277 -24.51 -0.40 14.18
CA ASP A 277 -25.14 0.07 12.95
C ASP A 277 -24.41 -0.35 11.66
N CYS A 278 -23.33 -1.11 11.76
CA CYS A 278 -22.46 -1.49 10.62
C CYS A 278 -22.78 -2.89 10.07
N VAL A 279 -24.05 -3.25 10.00
CA VAL A 279 -24.50 -4.41 9.24
C VAL A 279 -24.53 -4.02 7.76
N LEU A 280 -23.79 -4.75 6.92
CA LEU A 280 -23.65 -4.43 5.50
C LEU A 280 -24.46 -5.32 4.58
N ILE A 281 -24.75 -6.54 5.00
CA ILE A 281 -25.53 -7.52 4.25
C ILE A 281 -26.57 -8.19 5.13
N GLN A 282 -27.60 -8.74 4.49
CA GLN A 282 -28.60 -9.62 5.13
C GLN A 282 -28.82 -10.86 4.28
N PRO A 283 -29.04 -12.03 4.93
CA PRO A 283 -29.31 -13.27 4.23
C PRO A 283 -30.69 -13.27 3.59
N LEU A 284 -30.79 -13.97 2.45
CA LEU A 284 -32.03 -14.33 1.78
C LEU A 284 -32.13 -15.85 1.69
N GLU A 285 -33.28 -16.42 1.28
CA GLU A 285 -33.44 -17.86 1.05
C GLU A 285 -32.40 -18.41 0.05
N ASN A 286 -32.05 -17.63 -0.97
CA ASN A 286 -31.17 -18.02 -2.04
C ASN A 286 -29.92 -17.12 -2.19
N GLY A 287 -29.35 -16.64 -1.09
CA GLY A 287 -28.13 -15.82 -1.16
C GLY A 287 -28.11 -14.68 -0.17
N TYR A 288 -27.64 -13.53 -0.61
CA TYR A 288 -27.47 -12.33 0.22
C TYR A 288 -27.87 -11.08 -0.56
N GLN A 289 -28.27 -10.06 0.15
CA GLN A 289 -28.49 -8.71 -0.37
C GLN A 289 -27.81 -7.69 0.54
N LEU A 290 -27.67 -6.44 0.08
CA LEU A 290 -27.26 -5.36 0.96
C LEU A 290 -28.29 -5.14 2.07
N ASP A 291 -27.81 -4.81 3.27
CA ASP A 291 -28.72 -4.37 4.34
C ASP A 291 -29.51 -3.13 3.89
N GLU A 292 -30.80 -3.09 4.16
CA GLU A 292 -31.67 -2.02 3.68
C GLU A 292 -31.23 -0.62 4.15
N LYS A 293 -30.75 -0.52 5.39
CA LYS A 293 -30.30 0.76 5.94
C LYS A 293 -28.98 1.20 5.28
N PHE A 294 -28.07 0.24 5.06
CA PHE A 294 -26.82 0.51 4.35
C PHE A 294 -27.07 0.91 2.89
N GLN A 295 -27.97 0.21 2.20
CA GLN A 295 -28.37 0.55 0.83
C GLN A 295 -28.97 1.95 0.71
N LYS A 296 -29.84 2.34 1.65
CA LYS A 296 -30.41 3.70 1.71
C LYS A 296 -29.33 4.78 1.85
N LEU A 297 -28.30 4.55 2.67
CA LEU A 297 -27.18 5.48 2.82
C LEU A 297 -26.36 5.61 1.53
N LEU A 298 -26.08 4.50 0.84
CA LEU A 298 -25.35 4.52 -0.44
C LEU A 298 -26.10 5.32 -1.52
N ILE A 299 -27.43 5.22 -1.55
CA ILE A 299 -28.28 5.96 -2.50
C ILE A 299 -28.35 7.44 -2.11
N ALA A 300 -28.51 7.75 -0.83
CA ALA A 300 -28.71 9.11 -0.33
C ALA A 300 -27.45 9.97 -0.41
N ASN A 301 -26.25 9.37 -0.25
CA ASN A 301 -25.00 10.08 -0.24
C ASN A 301 -23.98 9.50 -1.26
N PRO A 302 -23.88 10.09 -2.46
CA PRO A 302 -22.92 9.63 -3.49
C PRO A 302 -21.46 9.69 -3.04
N ILE A 303 -21.08 10.63 -2.16
CA ILE A 303 -19.71 10.73 -1.62
C ILE A 303 -19.41 9.53 -0.74
N PHE A 304 -20.34 9.15 0.13
CA PHE A 304 -20.23 7.96 0.94
C PHE A 304 -20.11 6.69 0.07
N ALA A 305 -20.97 6.55 -0.95
CA ALA A 305 -20.91 5.43 -1.89
C ALA A 305 -19.59 5.35 -2.62
N GLN A 306 -19.03 6.49 -3.06
CA GLN A 306 -17.71 6.55 -3.68
C GLN A 306 -16.61 6.08 -2.72
N MET A 307 -16.59 6.56 -1.47
CA MET A 307 -15.61 6.16 -0.46
C MET A 307 -15.66 4.66 -0.17
N VAL A 308 -16.87 4.08 -0.09
CA VAL A 308 -17.05 2.62 0.08
C VAL A 308 -16.44 1.87 -1.12
N ASN A 309 -16.72 2.29 -2.35
CA ASN A 309 -16.16 1.68 -3.54
C ASN A 309 -14.61 1.77 -3.58
N GLU A 310 -14.05 2.92 -3.22
CA GLU A 310 -12.59 3.10 -3.16
C GLU A 310 -11.95 2.15 -2.14
N LEU A 311 -12.55 1.96 -0.97
CA LEU A 311 -12.08 1.01 0.05
C LEU A 311 -12.15 -0.44 -0.46
N ILE A 312 -13.21 -0.81 -1.16
CA ILE A 312 -13.38 -2.13 -1.76
C ILE A 312 -12.29 -2.40 -2.80
N GLU A 313 -12.09 -1.48 -3.74
CA GLU A 313 -11.10 -1.67 -4.80
C GLU A 313 -9.67 -1.68 -4.22
N TYR A 314 -9.35 -0.77 -3.28
CA TYR A 314 -8.06 -0.79 -2.58
C TYR A 314 -7.80 -2.13 -1.89
N GLY A 315 -8.78 -2.65 -1.15
CA GLY A 315 -8.61 -3.91 -0.43
C GLY A 315 -8.44 -5.11 -1.36
N ILE A 316 -9.14 -5.15 -2.49
CA ILE A 316 -8.99 -6.19 -3.51
C ILE A 316 -7.60 -6.12 -4.16
N GLU A 317 -7.13 -4.92 -4.50
CA GLU A 317 -5.78 -4.74 -5.05
C GLU A 317 -4.69 -5.09 -4.03
N ASN A 318 -4.87 -4.70 -2.77
CA ASN A 318 -3.94 -5.05 -1.70
C ASN A 318 -3.84 -6.57 -1.51
N TYR A 319 -4.98 -7.28 -1.56
CA TYR A 319 -5.00 -8.73 -1.52
C TYR A 319 -4.22 -9.34 -2.70
N LYS A 320 -4.47 -8.89 -3.91
CA LYS A 320 -3.79 -9.41 -5.12
C LYS A 320 -2.27 -9.30 -5.05
N GLU A 321 -1.77 -8.21 -4.47
CA GLU A 321 -0.32 -8.00 -4.36
C GLU A 321 0.33 -8.79 -3.23
N ASN A 322 -0.36 -8.95 -2.11
CA ASN A 322 0.27 -9.43 -0.88
C ASN A 322 -0.17 -10.82 -0.44
N TYR A 323 -1.34 -11.31 -0.91
CA TYR A 323 -1.96 -12.52 -0.40
C TYR A 323 -2.55 -13.44 -1.48
N SER A 324 -2.26 -13.22 -2.77
CA SER A 324 -2.85 -14.01 -3.88
C SER A 324 -2.38 -15.46 -3.95
N ASP A 325 -1.22 -15.76 -3.36
CA ASP A 325 -0.58 -17.07 -3.41
C ASP A 325 -0.94 -17.96 -2.20
N THR A 326 -2.15 -17.81 -1.67
CA THR A 326 -2.65 -18.64 -0.57
C THR A 326 -2.85 -20.10 -0.99
N TYR A 327 -2.55 -21.02 -0.08
CA TYR A 327 -2.86 -22.42 -0.29
C TYR A 327 -4.37 -22.67 -0.19
N LYS A 328 -4.93 -23.45 -1.13
CA LYS A 328 -6.38 -23.71 -1.20
C LYS A 328 -6.94 -24.47 0.00
N ASP A 329 -6.11 -25.28 0.66
CA ASP A 329 -6.49 -26.12 1.81
C ASP A 329 -6.36 -25.41 3.16
N THR A 330 -5.51 -24.38 3.26
CA THR A 330 -5.21 -23.71 4.53
C THR A 330 -5.69 -22.26 4.60
N ASN A 331 -5.95 -21.63 3.47
CA ASN A 331 -6.30 -20.19 3.40
C ASN A 331 -5.19 -19.25 3.92
N PHE A 332 -3.94 -19.76 4.01
CA PHE A 332 -2.77 -19.01 4.42
C PHE A 332 -1.73 -18.95 3.31
N GLN A 333 -0.91 -17.90 3.34
CA GLN A 333 0.27 -17.76 2.50
C GLN A 333 1.52 -17.88 3.35
N LEU A 334 2.53 -18.61 2.87
CA LEU A 334 3.82 -18.72 3.56
C LEU A 334 4.50 -17.36 3.71
N TYR A 335 5.24 -17.22 4.80
CA TYR A 335 6.04 -16.03 5.11
C TYR A 335 5.24 -14.74 5.30
N GLN A 336 3.92 -14.82 5.46
CA GLN A 336 3.07 -13.69 5.82
C GLN A 336 2.72 -13.70 7.31
N LYS A 337 2.58 -12.51 7.91
CA LYS A 337 2.17 -12.36 9.30
C LYS A 337 0.66 -12.32 9.40
N TYR A 338 0.12 -13.12 10.30
CA TYR A 338 -1.30 -13.16 10.64
C TYR A 338 -1.49 -12.84 12.11
N THR A 339 -2.40 -11.93 12.41
CA THR A 339 -2.83 -11.71 13.79
C THR A 339 -3.73 -12.85 14.25
N TYR A 340 -3.89 -13.03 15.56
CA TYR A 340 -4.84 -14.01 16.10
C TYR A 340 -6.27 -13.78 15.56
N GLU A 341 -6.65 -12.52 15.38
CA GLU A 341 -7.94 -12.15 14.79
C GLU A 341 -8.04 -12.59 13.30
N ASP A 342 -6.97 -12.41 12.52
CA ASP A 342 -6.92 -12.91 11.14
C ASP A 342 -7.09 -14.44 11.10
N VAL A 343 -6.36 -15.16 11.95
CA VAL A 343 -6.45 -16.63 12.02
C VAL A 343 -7.86 -17.08 12.38
N CYS A 344 -8.49 -16.45 13.38
CA CYS A 344 -9.86 -16.78 13.75
C CYS A 344 -10.85 -16.56 12.59
N ARG A 345 -10.69 -15.49 11.83
CA ARG A 345 -11.55 -15.21 10.67
C ARG A 345 -11.31 -16.17 9.53
N LEU A 346 -10.04 -16.42 9.17
CA LEU A 346 -9.67 -17.30 8.07
C LEU A 346 -10.12 -18.75 8.31
N LEU A 347 -10.13 -19.21 9.56
CA LEU A 347 -10.54 -20.56 9.96
C LEU A 347 -11.97 -20.66 10.51
N ASN A 348 -12.70 -19.57 10.57
CA ASN A 348 -14.03 -19.47 11.20
C ASN A 348 -14.05 -19.93 12.66
N TRP A 349 -13.00 -19.60 13.41
CA TRP A 349 -12.92 -19.93 14.85
C TRP A 349 -13.55 -18.86 15.72
N LYS A 350 -14.13 -19.29 16.85
CA LYS A 350 -14.55 -18.33 17.89
C LYS A 350 -13.30 -17.75 18.58
N LYS A 351 -13.26 -16.42 18.70
CA LYS A 351 -12.16 -15.73 19.37
C LYS A 351 -12.17 -16.05 20.87
N ASN A 352 -11.13 -16.72 21.35
CA ASN A 352 -10.95 -16.96 22.78
C ASN A 352 -10.29 -15.73 23.45
N MET A 353 -10.96 -15.15 24.45
CA MET A 353 -10.49 -13.96 25.16
C MET A 353 -9.23 -14.20 26.00
N ASN A 354 -9.00 -15.45 26.40
CA ASN A 354 -7.90 -15.84 27.27
C ASN A 354 -6.71 -16.44 26.51
N ALA A 355 -6.76 -16.49 25.17
CA ALA A 355 -5.65 -16.99 24.39
C ALA A 355 -4.47 -16.02 24.47
N GLN A 356 -3.35 -16.49 24.99
CA GLN A 356 -2.08 -15.75 24.92
C GLN A 356 -1.50 -15.88 23.52
N ASN A 357 -0.94 -14.77 23.00
CA ASN A 357 -0.16 -14.81 21.78
C ASN A 357 1.11 -15.62 22.05
N ILE A 358 1.21 -16.81 21.48
CA ILE A 358 2.46 -17.54 21.38
C ILE A 358 3.11 -17.05 20.09
N GLY A 359 4.16 -16.27 20.24
CA GLY A 359 4.98 -15.75 19.15
C GLY A 359 5.88 -16.83 18.57
#